data_4d56dde8b590f84bd7b9ef2b74b6019e
#
_entry.id   4d56dde8b590f84bd7b9ef2b74b6019e
#
_cell.length_a   1.000
_cell.length_b   1.000
_cell.length_c   1.000
_cell.angle_alpha   90.00
_cell.angle_beta   90.00
_cell.angle_gamma   90.00
#
_symmetry.space_group_name_H-M   'P 1'
#
loop_
_entity.id
_entity.type
_entity.pdbx_description
1 polymer ?
#
loop_
_entity_poly.entity_id
_entity_poly.type
_entity_poly.pdbx_seq_one_letter_code
_entity_poly.pdbx_strand_id
1 'polypeptide(L)'
;MRLALQTYHGKKEEPKEEKPVVDRTKEVELLKKALTNALQLSISNVEQLQGVTQIFVDVSGSMKSPLSGGKSFGSVRQCFETSIILGLMVMSRCKSCEYYICSSVATDKCYILMNERLTGNLETDIETVKAA
;
A
#
# COMPACT_ATOMS: atom_id res chain seq x y z
N MET A 1 -2.56 55.20 -46.53
CA MET A 1 -2.97 53.92 -45.98
C MET A 1 -1.73 53.00 -45.89
N ARG A 2 -1.08 52.88 -44.70
CA ARG A 2 0.14 52.09 -44.49
C ARG A 2 -0.24 50.90 -43.59
N LEU A 3 -0.15 49.70 -44.17
CA LEU A 3 -0.29 48.46 -43.41
C LEU A 3 1.02 48.20 -42.66
N ALA A 4 0.93 48.11 -41.34
CA ALA A 4 2.03 47.67 -40.48
C ALA A 4 2.03 46.13 -40.41
N LEU A 5 3.11 45.53 -40.93
CA LEU A 5 3.40 44.12 -40.78
C LEU A 5 3.93 43.88 -39.34
N GLN A 6 3.16 43.20 -38.51
CA GLN A 6 3.62 42.68 -37.21
C GLN A 6 4.45 41.44 -37.47
N THR A 7 5.75 41.53 -37.21
CA THR A 7 6.67 40.38 -37.19
C THR A 7 6.45 39.59 -35.90
N TYR A 8 5.89 38.39 -36.02
CA TYR A 8 5.82 37.42 -34.95
C TYR A 8 7.23 36.90 -34.63
N HIS A 9 7.76 37.25 -33.47
CA HIS A 9 8.97 36.64 -32.93
C HIS A 9 8.59 35.31 -32.33
N GLY A 10 8.84 34.20 -33.05
CA GLY A 10 8.78 32.85 -32.55
C GLY A 10 9.81 32.67 -31.42
N LYS A 11 9.33 32.44 -30.21
CA LYS A 11 10.18 31.96 -29.12
C LYS A 11 10.76 30.60 -29.52
N LYS A 12 12.07 30.53 -29.70
CA LYS A 12 12.80 29.26 -29.79
C LYS A 12 12.67 28.58 -28.43
N GLU A 13 11.96 27.45 -28.36
CA GLU A 13 11.99 26.56 -27.21
C GLU A 13 13.40 25.95 -27.15
N GLU A 14 14.10 26.20 -26.06
CA GLU A 14 15.37 25.56 -25.74
C GLU A 14 15.12 24.06 -25.54
N PRO A 15 15.98 23.16 -26.04
CA PRO A 15 15.84 21.72 -25.83
C PRO A 15 15.98 21.46 -24.35
N LYS A 16 14.94 20.87 -23.73
CA LYS A 16 14.99 20.39 -22.36
C LYS A 16 16.03 19.27 -22.29
N GLU A 17 17.12 19.51 -21.59
CA GLU A 17 18.07 18.46 -21.23
C GLU A 17 17.33 17.34 -20.51
N GLU A 18 17.17 16.19 -21.15
CA GLU A 18 16.71 14.98 -20.52
C GLU A 18 17.77 14.53 -19.50
N LYS A 19 17.47 14.70 -18.22
CA LYS A 19 18.31 14.16 -17.16
C LYS A 19 18.38 12.65 -17.31
N PRO A 20 19.56 12.03 -17.22
CA PRO A 20 19.71 10.59 -17.35
C PRO A 20 18.80 9.89 -16.32
N VAL A 21 17.96 8.97 -16.80
CA VAL A 21 17.13 8.12 -15.94
C VAL A 21 18.06 7.18 -15.21
N VAL A 22 18.35 7.49 -13.94
CA VAL A 22 19.14 6.61 -13.08
C VAL A 22 18.27 5.41 -12.71
N ASP A 23 18.66 4.23 -13.12
CA ASP A 23 18.01 2.98 -12.72
C ASP A 23 18.24 2.73 -11.22
N ARG A 24 17.23 3.04 -10.40
CA ARG A 24 17.25 2.85 -8.94
C ARG A 24 16.57 1.56 -8.49
N THR A 25 16.29 0.65 -9.39
CA THR A 25 15.53 -0.58 -9.11
C THR A 25 16.16 -1.39 -7.99
N LYS A 26 17.48 -1.58 -8.03
CA LYS A 26 18.22 -2.34 -6.99
C LYS A 26 18.20 -1.64 -5.63
N GLU A 27 18.31 -0.32 -5.61
CA GLU A 27 18.24 0.47 -4.37
C GLU A 27 16.87 0.37 -3.72
N VAL A 28 15.81 0.44 -4.55
CA VAL A 28 14.41 0.31 -4.08
C VAL A 28 14.16 -1.09 -3.52
N GLU A 29 14.64 -2.15 -4.17
CA GLU A 29 14.51 -3.52 -3.68
C GLU A 29 15.24 -3.73 -2.35
N LEU A 30 16.47 -3.19 -2.24
CA LEU A 30 17.23 -3.25 -1.00
C LEU A 30 16.50 -2.53 0.14
N LEU A 31 15.96 -1.35 -0.14
CA LEU A 31 15.19 -0.57 0.83
C LEU A 31 13.92 -1.30 1.27
N LYS A 32 13.16 -1.89 0.35
CA LYS A 32 11.98 -2.70 0.66
C LYS A 32 12.35 -3.85 1.59
N LYS A 33 13.40 -4.61 1.26
CA LYS A 33 13.87 -5.72 2.10
C LYS A 33 14.28 -5.26 3.49
N ALA A 34 14.99 -4.15 3.59
CA ALA A 34 15.39 -3.58 4.88
C ALA A 34 14.18 -3.16 5.72
N LEU A 35 13.17 -2.53 5.09
CA LEU A 35 11.93 -2.14 5.77
C LEU A 35 11.12 -3.35 6.23
N THR A 36 11.00 -4.39 5.39
CA THR A 36 10.31 -5.64 5.77
C THR A 36 11.00 -6.30 6.95
N ASN A 37 12.34 -6.38 6.95
CA ASN A 37 13.10 -6.93 8.07
C ASN A 37 12.91 -6.10 9.36
N ALA A 38 12.98 -4.76 9.25
CA ALA A 38 12.76 -3.88 10.40
C ALA A 38 11.35 -4.06 10.98
N LEU A 39 10.34 -4.22 10.13
CA LEU A 39 8.97 -4.47 10.54
C LEU A 39 8.86 -5.83 11.28
N GLN A 40 9.45 -6.91 10.75
CA GLN A 40 9.47 -8.22 11.39
C GLN A 40 10.17 -8.19 12.76
N LEU A 41 11.29 -7.48 12.87
CA LEU A 41 11.98 -7.28 14.14
C LEU A 41 11.13 -6.50 15.15
N SER A 42 10.44 -5.45 14.71
CA SER A 42 9.54 -4.68 15.56
C SER A 42 8.39 -5.54 16.10
N ILE A 43 7.82 -6.39 15.25
CA ILE A 43 6.75 -7.31 15.62
C ILE A 43 7.25 -8.34 16.65
N SER A 44 8.49 -8.81 16.53
CA SER A 44 9.05 -9.84 17.45
C SER A 44 9.13 -9.37 18.91
N ASN A 45 9.15 -8.05 19.14
CA ASN A 45 9.14 -7.46 20.47
C ASN A 45 7.74 -7.45 21.13
N VAL A 46 6.68 -7.74 20.36
CA VAL A 46 5.32 -7.84 20.89
C VAL A 46 5.13 -9.22 21.52
N GLU A 47 4.58 -9.27 22.72
CA GLU A 47 4.26 -10.52 23.40
C GLU A 47 3.28 -11.37 22.55
N GLN A 48 3.47 -12.70 22.60
CA GLN A 48 2.60 -13.60 21.85
C GLN A 48 1.20 -13.65 22.48
N LEU A 49 0.18 -13.42 21.64
CA LEU A 49 -1.21 -13.51 22.04
C LEU A 49 -1.60 -14.99 22.21
N GLN A 50 -2.02 -15.35 23.42
CA GLN A 50 -2.45 -16.70 23.76
C GLN A 50 -3.94 -16.90 23.44
N GLY A 51 -4.33 -18.16 23.21
CA GLY A 51 -5.71 -18.50 22.87
C GLY A 51 -6.01 -18.40 21.39
N VAL A 52 -7.29 -18.37 21.05
CA VAL A 52 -7.80 -18.23 19.68
C VAL A 52 -8.15 -16.77 19.44
N THR A 53 -7.57 -16.17 18.42
CA THR A 53 -7.80 -14.78 18.03
C THR A 53 -8.49 -14.74 16.69
N GLN A 54 -9.53 -13.92 16.57
CA GLN A 54 -10.16 -13.65 15.29
C GLN A 54 -9.87 -12.20 14.88
N ILE A 55 -9.37 -12.00 13.69
CA ILE A 55 -9.02 -10.69 13.12
C ILE A 55 -9.95 -10.41 11.96
N PHE A 56 -10.66 -9.29 12.02
CA PHE A 56 -11.54 -8.82 10.96
C PHE A 56 -10.98 -7.52 10.38
N VAL A 57 -10.63 -7.54 9.11
CA VAL A 57 -10.09 -6.38 8.39
C VAL A 57 -11.14 -5.86 7.43
N ASP A 58 -11.56 -4.63 7.63
CA ASP A 58 -12.50 -3.95 6.73
C ASP A 58 -11.78 -3.47 5.48
N VAL A 59 -12.21 -3.98 4.33
CA VAL A 59 -11.74 -3.59 2.98
C VAL A 59 -12.87 -2.94 2.16
N SER A 60 -13.93 -2.48 2.82
CA SER A 60 -15.06 -1.81 2.19
C SER A 60 -14.66 -0.55 1.41
N GLY A 61 -15.55 -0.06 0.55
CA GLY A 61 -15.28 1.10 -0.30
C GLY A 61 -14.89 2.37 0.46
N SER A 62 -15.42 2.59 1.66
CA SER A 62 -15.06 3.72 2.54
C SER A 62 -13.60 3.67 3.00
N MET A 63 -13.04 2.46 3.15
CA MET A 63 -11.63 2.25 3.53
C MET A 63 -10.63 2.59 2.41
N LYS A 64 -11.09 2.85 1.20
CA LYS A 64 -10.27 3.37 0.08
C LYS A 64 -9.92 4.85 0.24
N SER A 65 -10.43 5.51 1.27
CA SER A 65 -10.07 6.87 1.61
C SER A 65 -8.59 6.98 1.99
N PRO A 66 -7.92 8.12 1.66
CA PRO A 66 -6.54 8.34 2.05
C PRO A 66 -6.40 8.42 3.58
N LEU A 67 -5.35 7.81 4.12
CA LEU A 67 -5.08 7.77 5.55
C LEU A 67 -4.82 9.16 6.15
N SER A 68 -4.24 10.07 5.38
CA SER A 68 -4.04 11.46 5.75
C SER A 68 -4.94 12.35 4.91
N GLY A 69 -5.81 13.12 5.52
CA GLY A 69 -6.76 14.03 4.86
C GLY A 69 -6.12 15.22 4.12
N GLY A 70 -4.82 15.18 3.85
CA GLY A 70 -4.06 16.23 3.17
C GLY A 70 -3.63 15.79 1.76
N LYS A 71 -3.66 16.75 0.83
CA LYS A 71 -3.07 16.63 -0.51
C LYS A 71 -1.53 16.62 -0.41
N SER A 72 -0.96 15.69 0.35
CA SER A 72 0.48 15.57 0.48
C SER A 72 1.06 14.87 -0.73
N PHE A 73 2.12 15.43 -1.25
CA PHE A 73 2.96 14.89 -2.31
C PHE A 73 3.44 13.48 -1.95
N GLY A 74 3.15 12.52 -2.79
CA GLY A 74 3.59 11.14 -2.63
C GLY A 74 2.43 10.14 -2.48
N SER A 75 2.72 8.88 -2.55
CA SER A 75 1.74 7.80 -2.55
C SER A 75 0.78 7.92 -1.37
N VAL A 76 -0.44 8.26 -1.66
CA VAL A 76 -1.51 8.33 -0.67
C VAL A 76 -1.86 6.90 -0.27
N ARG A 77 -1.37 6.45 0.89
CA ARG A 77 -1.79 5.17 1.44
C ARG A 77 -3.26 5.23 1.79
N GLN A 78 -3.98 4.20 1.40
CA GLN A 78 -5.38 4.07 1.73
C GLN A 78 -5.55 3.41 3.11
N CYS A 79 -6.65 3.69 3.77
CA CYS A 79 -6.92 3.14 5.11
C CYS A 79 -6.94 1.61 5.10
N PHE A 80 -7.51 0.98 4.06
CA PHE A 80 -7.55 -0.47 3.97
C PHE A 80 -6.16 -1.12 3.87
N GLU A 81 -5.19 -0.49 3.19
CA GLU A 81 -3.82 -1.02 3.12
C GLU A 81 -3.15 -1.05 4.49
N THR A 82 -3.37 0.00 5.27
CA THR A 82 -2.87 0.05 6.65
C THR A 82 -3.54 -0.99 7.54
N SER A 83 -4.85 -1.18 7.39
CA SER A 83 -5.61 -2.19 8.12
C SER A 83 -5.12 -3.60 7.82
N ILE A 84 -4.83 -3.91 6.56
CA ILE A 84 -4.27 -5.21 6.14
C ILE A 84 -2.91 -5.44 6.83
N ILE A 85 -2.01 -4.46 6.75
CA ILE A 85 -0.67 -4.57 7.35
C ILE A 85 -0.78 -4.81 8.86
N LEU A 86 -1.57 -4.00 9.56
CA LEU A 86 -1.76 -4.14 11.01
C LEU A 86 -2.38 -5.49 11.38
N GLY A 87 -3.38 -5.95 10.63
CA GLY A 87 -4.01 -7.25 10.85
C GLY A 87 -3.02 -8.41 10.69
N LEU A 88 -2.20 -8.40 9.64
CA LEU A 88 -1.17 -9.43 9.40
C LEU A 88 -0.06 -9.37 10.46
N MET A 89 0.30 -8.18 10.94
CA MET A 89 1.24 -8.03 12.06
C MET A 89 0.70 -8.67 13.33
N VAL A 90 -0.54 -8.42 13.69
CA VAL A 90 -1.20 -9.03 14.86
C VAL A 90 -1.28 -10.54 14.68
N MET A 91 -1.70 -11.03 13.49
CA MET A 91 -1.78 -12.45 13.17
C MET A 91 -0.44 -13.16 13.42
N SER A 92 0.68 -12.54 13.05
CA SER A 92 2.02 -13.13 13.21
C SER A 92 2.42 -13.33 14.68
N ARG A 93 1.71 -12.71 15.62
CA ARG A 93 1.92 -12.84 17.07
C ARG A 93 0.87 -13.70 17.77
N CYS A 94 -0.13 -14.17 17.05
CA CYS A 94 -1.14 -15.07 17.63
C CYS A 94 -0.64 -16.51 17.66
N LYS A 95 -0.96 -17.23 18.74
CA LYS A 95 -0.73 -18.67 18.83
C LYS A 95 -1.67 -19.44 17.89
N SER A 96 -2.92 -19.00 17.82
CA SER A 96 -3.94 -19.51 16.91
C SER A 96 -4.76 -18.32 16.42
N CYS A 97 -4.93 -18.19 15.11
CA CYS A 97 -5.59 -17.04 14.51
C CYS A 97 -6.45 -17.44 13.32
N GLU A 98 -7.61 -16.81 13.23
CA GLU A 98 -8.45 -16.77 12.04
C GLU A 98 -8.47 -15.35 11.49
N TYR A 99 -8.04 -15.18 10.24
CA TYR A 99 -7.95 -13.88 9.58
C TYR A 99 -9.05 -13.74 8.54
N TYR A 100 -9.89 -12.75 8.72
CA TYR A 100 -11.03 -12.47 7.87
C TYR A 100 -10.90 -11.10 7.21
N ILE A 101 -11.28 -11.02 5.94
CA ILE A 101 -11.56 -9.75 5.28
C ILE A 101 -13.07 -9.53 5.22
N CYS A 102 -13.49 -8.29 5.48
CA CYS A 102 -14.88 -7.87 5.44
C CYS A 102 -15.07 -6.85 4.33
N SER A 103 -16.17 -6.99 3.57
CA SER A 103 -16.55 -6.01 2.55
C SER A 103 -18.03 -5.70 2.64
N SER A 104 -18.39 -4.46 2.31
CA SER A 104 -19.79 -4.03 2.22
C SER A 104 -20.49 -4.41 0.91
N VAL A 105 -19.83 -5.20 0.05
CA VAL A 105 -20.47 -5.67 -1.18
C VAL A 105 -21.59 -6.63 -0.81
N ALA A 106 -22.77 -6.38 -1.36
CA ALA A 106 -24.04 -7.10 -1.11
C ALA A 106 -24.02 -8.54 -1.67
N THR A 107 -23.04 -9.32 -1.29
CA THR A 107 -23.02 -10.77 -1.49
C THR A 107 -23.36 -11.44 -0.16
N ASP A 108 -23.96 -12.61 -0.19
CA ASP A 108 -24.43 -13.36 0.99
C ASP A 108 -23.34 -13.65 2.05
N LYS A 109 -22.07 -13.29 1.77
CA LYS A 109 -20.94 -13.43 2.66
C LYS A 109 -20.27 -12.08 2.90
N CYS A 110 -20.53 -11.50 4.06
CA CYS A 110 -19.90 -10.24 4.47
C CYS A 110 -18.40 -10.39 4.80
N TYR A 111 -17.89 -11.60 4.89
CA TYR A 111 -16.48 -11.89 5.27
C TYR A 111 -15.96 -13.15 4.58
N ILE A 112 -14.65 -13.14 4.32
CA ILE A 112 -13.91 -14.26 3.71
C ILE A 112 -12.77 -14.63 4.64
N LEU A 113 -12.67 -15.92 5.01
CA LEU A 113 -11.53 -16.47 5.75
C LEU A 113 -10.33 -16.61 4.82
N MET A 114 -9.20 -16.06 5.21
CA MET A 114 -8.00 -15.97 4.39
C MET A 114 -6.88 -16.94 4.76
N ASN A 115 -6.98 -17.66 5.88
CA ASN A 115 -5.90 -18.47 6.45
C ASN A 115 -5.21 -19.40 5.44
N GLU A 116 -5.98 -20.09 4.62
CA GLU A 116 -5.45 -21.04 3.63
C GLU A 116 -4.70 -20.37 2.48
N ARG A 117 -4.87 -19.06 2.30
CA ARG A 117 -4.24 -18.27 1.25
C ARG A 117 -3.00 -17.54 1.71
N LEU A 118 -2.79 -17.46 3.04
CA LEU A 118 -1.69 -16.74 3.65
C LEU A 118 -0.48 -17.66 3.82
N THR A 119 0.70 -17.14 3.52
CA THR A 119 1.96 -17.88 3.51
C THR A 119 2.81 -17.65 4.75
N GLY A 120 2.49 -16.63 5.55
CA GLY A 120 3.31 -16.13 6.65
C GLY A 120 4.42 -15.18 6.21
N ASN A 121 4.53 -14.91 4.90
CA ASN A 121 5.40 -13.86 4.37
C ASN A 121 4.60 -12.57 4.22
N LEU A 122 4.96 -11.56 4.99
CA LEU A 122 4.18 -10.32 5.08
C LEU A 122 3.98 -9.62 3.73
N GLU A 123 5.00 -9.56 2.89
CA GLU A 123 4.93 -8.90 1.58
C GLU A 123 3.97 -9.65 0.63
N THR A 124 4.13 -10.97 0.55
CA THR A 124 3.25 -11.83 -0.27
C THR A 124 1.82 -11.80 0.23
N ASP A 125 1.62 -11.83 1.54
CA ASP A 125 0.32 -11.88 2.17
C ASP A 125 -0.44 -10.56 2.02
N ILE A 126 0.25 -9.41 2.07
CA ILE A 126 -0.35 -8.10 1.77
C ILE A 126 -0.94 -8.10 0.35
N GLU A 127 -0.19 -8.54 -0.66
CA GLU A 127 -0.67 -8.57 -2.04
C GLU A 127 -1.80 -9.59 -2.22
N THR A 128 -1.73 -10.74 -1.53
CA THR A 128 -2.80 -11.75 -1.53
C THR A 128 -4.12 -11.21 -0.98
N VAL A 129 -4.06 -10.47 0.12
CA VAL A 129 -5.26 -9.87 0.73
C VAL A 129 -5.79 -8.70 -0.12
N LYS A 130 -4.93 -7.91 -0.76
CA LYS A 130 -5.34 -6.82 -1.65
C LYS A 130 -6.04 -7.32 -2.92
N ALA A 131 -5.73 -8.54 -3.37
CA ALA A 131 -6.30 -9.15 -4.57
C ALA A 131 -7.61 -9.91 -4.30
N ALA A 132 -7.97 -10.14 -3.05
CA ALA A 132 -9.16 -10.91 -2.66
C ALA A 132 -10.42 -10.06 -2.62
#